data_17777ff222d91d1f2851b24c7b44f272
#
_entry.id   17777ff222d91d1f2851b24c7b44f272
#
_cell.length_a   1.000
_cell.length_b   1.000
_cell.length_c   1.000
_cell.angle_alpha   90.00
_cell.angle_beta   90.00
_cell.angle_gamma   90.00
#
_symmetry.space_group_name_H-M   'P 1'
#
loop_
_entity.id
_entity.type
_entity.pdbx_description
1 polymer ?
#
loop_
_entity_poly.entity_id
_entity_poly.type
_entity_poly.pdbx_seq_one_letter_code
_entity_poly.pdbx_strand_id
1 'polypeptide(L)'
;MLKKRIIPCLDIKDGRTVKGINFINLRDAGDPVELAEAYSKQGADELVFLDITATVDKRKTLVELVERISERIDIPFTVGGGISSVEDVAALLKAGADKVSVNSSAVQRPDLLNEISERFGNQCLVLGLDANWLDGQWVVFTHGGRTPTGRQAIDWAKEAEQRGAGEILLTSMRKDGTKSGFDIELTKVISGATNIPIIASGGAGKIEDFAEIFHIADAALAASIFHFGEIPIPELKQTLRTQKIAIR
;
A
#
# COMPACT_ATOMS: atom_id res chain seq x y z
N MET A 1 -8.54 -14.39 -16.36
CA MET A 1 -7.52 -13.40 -15.95
C MET A 1 -8.10 -12.61 -14.78
N LEU A 2 -7.34 -12.45 -13.70
CA LEU A 2 -7.78 -11.63 -12.56
C LEU A 2 -7.90 -10.16 -13.01
N LYS A 3 -8.96 -9.49 -12.54
CA LYS A 3 -9.13 -8.06 -12.83
C LYS A 3 -8.14 -7.22 -12.03
N LYS A 4 -7.59 -6.19 -12.66
CA LYS A 4 -6.69 -5.23 -12.03
C LYS A 4 -7.45 -4.30 -11.08
N ARG A 5 -6.78 -3.83 -10.01
CA ARG A 5 -7.36 -3.02 -8.94
C ARG A 5 -6.74 -1.63 -8.88
N ILE A 6 -7.56 -0.62 -8.66
CA ILE A 6 -7.14 0.76 -8.42
C ILE A 6 -7.36 1.06 -6.94
N ILE A 7 -6.28 1.45 -6.26
CA ILE A 7 -6.21 1.56 -4.80
C ILE A 7 -5.77 2.98 -4.41
N PRO A 8 -6.67 3.84 -3.96
CA PRO A 8 -6.29 5.07 -3.27
C PRO A 8 -5.57 4.79 -1.95
N CYS A 9 -4.48 5.53 -1.68
CA CYS A 9 -3.74 5.47 -0.42
C CYS A 9 -3.93 6.76 0.37
N LEU A 10 -4.26 6.63 1.65
CA LEU A 10 -4.41 7.73 2.59
C LEU A 10 -3.31 7.64 3.66
N ASP A 11 -2.35 8.56 3.61
CA ASP A 11 -1.35 8.72 4.66
C ASP A 11 -2.00 9.42 5.86
N ILE A 12 -1.99 8.77 7.02
CA ILE A 12 -2.63 9.28 8.24
C ILE A 12 -1.59 9.87 9.18
N LYS A 13 -1.85 11.08 9.62
CA LYS A 13 -1.08 11.76 10.67
C LYS A 13 -2.04 12.43 11.65
N ASP A 14 -1.91 12.08 12.94
CA ASP A 14 -2.75 12.65 14.00
C ASP A 14 -4.27 12.60 13.69
N GLY A 15 -4.74 11.49 13.08
CA GLY A 15 -6.13 11.27 12.72
C GLY A 15 -6.60 12.03 11.47
N ARG A 16 -5.72 12.71 10.74
CA ARG A 16 -6.00 13.44 9.50
C ARG A 16 -5.28 12.79 8.32
N THR A 17 -5.90 12.86 7.14
CA THR A 17 -5.21 12.50 5.91
C THR A 17 -4.24 13.61 5.53
N VAL A 18 -3.01 13.23 5.23
CA VAL A 18 -1.96 14.17 4.83
C VAL A 18 -1.29 13.70 3.54
N LYS A 19 -0.70 14.63 2.79
CA LYS A 19 0.15 14.30 1.65
C LYS A 19 1.35 15.22 1.54
N GLY A 20 2.50 14.64 1.27
CA GLY A 20 3.76 15.34 0.99
C GLY A 20 4.56 14.61 -0.08
N ILE A 21 5.70 15.16 -0.44
CA ILE A 21 6.70 14.50 -1.30
C ILE A 21 7.70 13.81 -0.35
N ASN A 22 7.91 12.51 -0.50
CA ASN A 22 8.77 11.70 0.38
C ASN A 22 8.49 11.94 1.88
N PHE A 23 7.20 12.07 2.26
CA PHE A 23 6.75 12.36 3.62
C PHE A 23 7.28 13.68 4.22
N ILE A 24 7.71 14.63 3.37
CA ILE A 24 8.17 15.98 3.75
C ILE A 24 7.15 17.03 3.30
N ASN A 25 7.05 18.15 4.02
CA ASN A 25 6.11 19.25 3.74
C ASN A 25 4.65 18.77 3.62
N LEU A 26 4.22 17.99 4.61
CA LEU A 26 2.87 17.42 4.66
C LEU A 26 1.80 18.52 4.64
N ARG A 27 0.83 18.37 3.74
CA ARG A 27 -0.38 19.20 3.66
C ARG A 27 -1.57 18.35 4.08
N ASP A 28 -2.51 18.95 4.79
CA ASP A 28 -3.79 18.33 5.13
C ASP A 28 -4.58 18.10 3.83
N ALA A 29 -5.06 16.86 3.65
CA ALA A 29 -5.86 16.45 2.50
C ALA A 29 -7.33 16.16 2.89
N GLY A 30 -7.68 16.25 4.17
CA GLY A 30 -9.05 16.10 4.63
C GLY A 30 -9.27 15.04 5.71
N ASP A 31 -10.54 14.83 6.05
CA ASP A 31 -10.96 13.76 6.97
C ASP A 31 -10.84 12.40 6.29
N PRO A 32 -10.16 11.42 6.90
CA PRO A 32 -9.96 10.10 6.28
C PRO A 32 -11.26 9.31 6.08
N VAL A 33 -12.27 9.49 6.92
CA VAL A 33 -13.58 8.81 6.79
C VAL A 33 -14.36 9.38 5.61
N GLU A 34 -14.39 10.70 5.46
CA GLU A 34 -15.06 11.36 4.32
C GLU A 34 -14.38 11.00 2.99
N LEU A 35 -13.05 10.98 2.97
CA LEU A 35 -12.28 10.57 1.78
C LEU A 35 -12.50 9.09 1.45
N ALA A 36 -12.52 8.21 2.44
CA ALA A 36 -12.81 6.79 2.23
C ALA A 36 -14.19 6.58 1.57
N GLU A 37 -15.21 7.23 2.11
CA GLU A 37 -16.57 7.19 1.56
C GLU A 37 -16.62 7.76 0.13
N ALA A 38 -15.93 8.87 -0.12
CA ALA A 38 -15.86 9.48 -1.44
C ALA A 38 -15.19 8.56 -2.47
N TYR A 39 -14.07 7.89 -2.11
CA TYR A 39 -13.39 6.95 -3.00
C TYR A 39 -14.19 5.66 -3.23
N SER A 40 -14.87 5.12 -2.21
CA SER A 40 -15.77 3.99 -2.36
C SER A 40 -16.89 4.34 -3.38
N LYS A 41 -17.54 5.50 -3.23
CA LYS A 41 -18.57 5.98 -4.17
C LYS A 41 -18.03 6.24 -5.59
N GLN A 42 -16.77 6.64 -5.74
CA GLN A 42 -16.12 6.79 -7.04
C GLN A 42 -15.72 5.45 -7.68
N GLY A 43 -15.88 4.34 -6.98
CA GLY A 43 -15.60 3.01 -7.47
C GLY A 43 -14.13 2.60 -7.33
N ALA A 44 -13.43 3.06 -6.30
CA ALA A 44 -12.17 2.45 -5.88
C ALA A 44 -12.38 0.96 -5.60
N ASP A 45 -11.38 0.13 -5.89
CA ASP A 45 -11.50 -1.32 -5.69
C ASP A 45 -11.14 -1.76 -4.28
N GLU A 46 -10.20 -1.06 -3.68
CA GLU A 46 -9.72 -1.21 -2.30
C GLU A 46 -9.17 0.14 -1.82
N LEU A 47 -8.94 0.27 -0.51
CA LEU A 47 -8.22 1.42 0.07
C LEU A 47 -7.03 0.95 0.89
N VAL A 48 -6.02 1.81 1.02
CA VAL A 48 -4.90 1.62 1.93
C VAL A 48 -4.78 2.84 2.84
N PHE A 49 -4.68 2.59 4.15
CA PHE A 49 -4.42 3.61 5.17
C PHE A 49 -3.06 3.34 5.80
N LEU A 50 -2.15 4.31 5.75
CA LEU A 50 -0.82 4.20 6.34
C LEU A 50 -0.66 5.24 7.45
N ASP A 51 -0.62 4.80 8.70
CA ASP A 51 -0.25 5.69 9.81
C ASP A 51 1.26 5.95 9.78
N ILE A 52 1.61 7.17 9.42
CA ILE A 52 3.00 7.62 9.30
C ILE A 52 3.59 8.17 10.61
N THR A 53 2.80 8.20 11.68
CA THR A 53 3.18 8.73 13.00
C THR A 53 3.07 7.71 14.12
N ALA A 54 2.90 6.43 13.78
CA ALA A 54 2.59 5.39 14.74
C ALA A 54 3.59 5.35 15.91
N THR A 55 3.08 5.71 17.08
CA THR A 55 3.68 5.48 18.39
C THR A 55 2.71 4.65 19.22
N VAL A 56 3.16 4.04 20.31
CA VAL A 56 2.32 3.20 21.18
C VAL A 56 1.06 3.94 21.65
N ASP A 57 1.18 5.22 21.99
CA ASP A 57 0.05 6.03 22.49
C ASP A 57 -0.99 6.36 21.42
N LYS A 58 -0.60 6.38 20.13
CA LYS A 58 -1.49 6.71 19.01
C LYS A 58 -2.23 5.51 18.44
N ARG A 59 -1.91 4.29 18.87
CA ARG A 59 -2.52 3.05 18.37
C ARG A 59 -4.02 2.95 18.65
N LYS A 60 -4.45 3.40 19.82
CA LYS A 60 -5.89 3.44 20.17
C LYS A 60 -6.67 4.33 19.22
N THR A 61 -6.14 5.50 18.90
CA THR A 61 -6.75 6.44 17.94
C THR A 61 -6.86 5.84 16.54
N LEU A 62 -5.87 5.03 16.12
CA LEU A 62 -5.92 4.34 14.82
C LEU A 62 -7.03 3.27 14.81
N VAL A 63 -7.19 2.48 15.86
CA VAL A 63 -8.26 1.46 15.97
C VAL A 63 -9.64 2.12 15.91
N GLU A 64 -9.87 3.20 16.65
CA GLU A 64 -11.12 3.95 16.62
C GLU A 64 -11.40 4.57 15.23
N LEU A 65 -10.36 5.00 14.52
CA LEU A 65 -10.49 5.47 13.14
C LEU A 65 -10.88 4.34 12.18
N VAL A 66 -10.27 3.17 12.33
CA VAL A 66 -10.57 1.98 11.52
C VAL A 66 -12.02 1.55 11.70
N GLU A 67 -12.54 1.53 12.94
CA GLU A 67 -13.95 1.26 13.23
C GLU A 67 -14.87 2.24 12.48
N ARG A 68 -14.60 3.54 12.56
CA ARG A 68 -15.39 4.58 11.88
C ARG A 68 -15.35 4.44 10.35
N ILE A 69 -14.23 4.03 9.77
CA ILE A 69 -14.08 3.79 8.33
C ILE A 69 -14.91 2.57 7.93
N SER A 70 -14.78 1.45 8.66
CA SER A 70 -15.46 0.20 8.35
C SER A 70 -16.99 0.32 8.34
N GLU A 71 -17.56 1.27 9.09
CA GLU A 71 -18.99 1.58 9.11
C GLU A 71 -19.48 2.38 7.88
N ARG A 72 -18.55 2.92 7.08
CA ARG A 72 -18.85 3.87 6.00
C ARG A 72 -18.56 3.36 4.59
N ILE A 73 -17.79 2.31 4.46
CA ILE A 73 -17.40 1.76 3.17
C ILE A 73 -17.72 0.27 3.09
N ASP A 74 -17.96 -0.21 1.86
CA ASP A 74 -18.27 -1.60 1.53
C ASP A 74 -17.19 -2.26 0.66
N ILE A 75 -16.07 -1.58 0.46
CA ILE A 75 -14.89 -2.09 -0.26
C ILE A 75 -13.78 -2.49 0.71
N PRO A 76 -12.97 -3.51 0.38
CA PRO A 76 -11.89 -3.94 1.24
C PRO A 76 -10.87 -2.83 1.51
N PHE A 77 -10.27 -2.85 2.70
CA PHE A 77 -9.19 -1.94 3.00
C PHE A 77 -8.07 -2.55 3.84
N THR A 78 -6.87 -2.04 3.60
CA THR A 78 -5.64 -2.42 4.30
C THR A 78 -5.20 -1.31 5.23
N VAL A 79 -4.78 -1.67 6.43
CA VAL A 79 -4.20 -0.73 7.42
C VAL A 79 -2.74 -1.05 7.62
N GLY A 80 -1.87 -0.05 7.54
CA GLY A 80 -0.44 -0.16 7.79
C GLY A 80 0.07 0.97 8.70
N GLY A 81 1.31 0.81 9.14
CA GLY A 81 1.97 1.75 10.04
C GLY A 81 1.98 1.29 11.49
N GLY A 82 3.17 1.21 12.07
CA GLY A 82 3.40 0.89 13.49
C GLY A 82 2.99 -0.48 13.99
N ILE A 83 2.55 -1.39 13.13
CA ILE A 83 2.17 -2.76 13.49
C ILE A 83 3.44 -3.53 13.84
N SER A 84 3.51 -4.07 15.06
CA SER A 84 4.70 -4.74 15.58
C SER A 84 4.43 -6.06 16.31
N SER A 85 3.16 -6.41 16.51
CA SER A 85 2.73 -7.63 17.19
C SER A 85 1.48 -8.24 16.56
N VAL A 86 1.23 -9.49 16.88
CA VAL A 86 0.01 -10.22 16.49
C VAL A 86 -1.23 -9.61 17.14
N GLU A 87 -1.08 -9.05 18.33
CA GLU A 87 -2.15 -8.37 19.08
C GLU A 87 -2.57 -7.07 18.38
N ASP A 88 -1.63 -6.33 17.78
CA ASP A 88 -1.94 -5.15 16.97
C ASP A 88 -2.80 -5.54 15.76
N VAL A 89 -2.41 -6.63 15.09
CA VAL A 89 -3.16 -7.18 13.95
C VAL A 89 -4.56 -7.60 14.38
N ALA A 90 -4.69 -8.33 15.49
CA ALA A 90 -5.98 -8.75 16.01
C ALA A 90 -6.91 -7.56 16.29
N ALA A 91 -6.38 -6.49 16.87
CA ALA A 91 -7.15 -5.27 17.17
C ALA A 91 -7.66 -4.60 15.88
N LEU A 92 -6.81 -4.45 14.85
CA LEU A 92 -7.18 -3.82 13.59
C LEU A 92 -8.19 -4.65 12.77
N LEU A 93 -7.99 -5.98 12.69
CA LEU A 93 -8.95 -6.86 12.01
C LEU A 93 -10.29 -6.88 12.73
N LYS A 94 -10.30 -6.87 14.08
CA LYS A 94 -11.53 -6.78 14.88
C LYS A 94 -12.26 -5.44 14.66
N ALA A 95 -11.51 -4.35 14.44
CA ALA A 95 -12.05 -3.03 14.14
C ALA A 95 -12.64 -2.91 12.72
N GLY A 96 -12.46 -3.95 11.87
CA GLY A 96 -13.05 -4.03 10.54
C GLY A 96 -12.06 -3.91 9.37
N ALA A 97 -10.75 -3.83 9.62
CA ALA A 97 -9.77 -3.93 8.53
C ALA A 97 -9.80 -5.32 7.90
N ASP A 98 -9.71 -5.41 6.57
CA ASP A 98 -9.62 -6.69 5.86
C ASP A 98 -8.19 -7.22 5.82
N LYS A 99 -7.22 -6.33 5.74
CA LYS A 99 -5.79 -6.65 5.64
C LYS A 99 -4.96 -5.71 6.49
N VAL A 100 -3.78 -6.18 6.86
CA VAL A 100 -2.75 -5.36 7.51
C VAL A 100 -1.47 -5.34 6.70
N SER A 101 -0.79 -4.18 6.65
CA SER A 101 0.50 -4.05 6.00
C SER A 101 1.62 -3.88 7.02
N VAL A 102 2.62 -4.75 6.95
CA VAL A 102 3.81 -4.71 7.81
C VAL A 102 5.08 -4.50 6.99
N ASN A 103 5.98 -3.62 7.46
CA ASN A 103 7.26 -3.34 6.81
C ASN A 103 8.40 -3.46 7.83
N SER A 104 8.73 -2.37 8.54
CA SER A 104 9.93 -2.28 9.40
C SER A 104 9.98 -3.37 10.48
N SER A 105 8.85 -3.68 11.11
CA SER A 105 8.74 -4.74 12.12
C SER A 105 9.02 -6.13 11.55
N ALA A 106 8.55 -6.41 10.32
CA ALA A 106 8.83 -7.66 9.63
C ALA A 106 10.31 -7.79 9.25
N VAL A 107 10.95 -6.69 8.82
CA VAL A 107 12.39 -6.68 8.53
C VAL A 107 13.22 -6.96 9.79
N GLN A 108 12.81 -6.38 10.94
CA GLN A 108 13.47 -6.57 12.23
C GLN A 108 13.22 -7.97 12.82
N ARG A 109 12.00 -8.48 12.66
CA ARG A 109 11.57 -9.79 13.18
C ARG A 109 10.75 -10.53 12.11
N PRO A 110 11.43 -11.24 11.18
CA PRO A 110 10.75 -11.94 10.08
C PRO A 110 9.69 -12.97 10.53
N ASP A 111 9.86 -13.58 11.70
CA ASP A 111 8.91 -14.54 12.27
C ASP A 111 7.53 -13.93 12.53
N LEU A 112 7.43 -12.60 12.62
CA LEU A 112 6.14 -11.91 12.72
C LEU A 112 5.22 -12.25 11.53
N LEU A 113 5.78 -12.43 10.32
CA LEU A 113 5.00 -12.83 9.14
C LEU A 113 4.38 -14.22 9.32
N ASN A 114 5.16 -15.18 9.86
CA ASN A 114 4.66 -16.52 10.14
C ASN A 114 3.52 -16.48 11.19
N GLU A 115 3.74 -15.78 12.31
CA GLU A 115 2.77 -15.65 13.39
C GLU A 115 1.44 -15.04 12.92
N ILE A 116 1.51 -14.00 12.07
CA ILE A 116 0.31 -13.36 11.50
C ILE A 116 -0.40 -14.32 10.54
N SER A 117 0.33 -14.92 9.61
CA SER A 117 -0.25 -15.80 8.59
C SER A 117 -0.85 -17.07 9.18
N GLU A 118 -0.23 -17.65 10.20
CA GLU A 118 -0.74 -18.84 10.91
C GLU A 118 -2.03 -18.53 11.67
N ARG A 119 -2.14 -17.33 12.26
CA ARG A 119 -3.30 -16.97 13.09
C ARG A 119 -4.47 -16.42 12.30
N PHE A 120 -4.23 -15.66 11.24
CA PHE A 120 -5.26 -14.92 10.50
C PHE A 120 -5.38 -15.32 9.02
N GLY A 121 -4.43 -16.10 8.52
CA GLY A 121 -4.35 -16.49 7.11
C GLY A 121 -3.54 -15.50 6.26
N ASN A 122 -2.93 -16.02 5.20
CA ASN A 122 -2.08 -15.25 4.27
C ASN A 122 -2.82 -14.06 3.63
N GLN A 123 -4.13 -14.24 3.38
CA GLN A 123 -4.97 -13.22 2.74
C GLN A 123 -5.08 -11.91 3.53
N CYS A 124 -4.83 -11.94 4.86
CA CYS A 124 -4.85 -10.75 5.71
C CYS A 124 -3.49 -10.04 5.76
N LEU A 125 -2.41 -10.65 5.24
CA LEU A 125 -1.05 -10.17 5.41
C LEU A 125 -0.49 -9.58 4.12
N VAL A 126 -0.26 -8.27 4.12
CA VAL A 126 0.42 -7.53 3.06
C VAL A 126 1.84 -7.17 3.52
N LEU A 127 2.85 -7.60 2.77
CA LEU A 127 4.21 -7.10 2.97
C LEU A 127 4.32 -5.68 2.41
N GLY A 128 4.56 -4.67 3.24
CA GLY A 128 5.04 -3.37 2.79
C GLY A 128 6.52 -3.47 2.44
N LEU A 129 6.88 -3.24 1.19
CA LEU A 129 8.25 -3.31 0.70
C LEU A 129 8.64 -1.99 0.03
N ASP A 130 9.33 -1.14 0.79
CA ASP A 130 9.93 0.08 0.25
C ASP A 130 11.31 -0.26 -0.31
N ALA A 131 11.55 0.02 -1.59
CA ALA A 131 12.82 -0.29 -2.24
C ALA A 131 13.42 0.91 -2.96
N ASN A 132 14.75 0.98 -2.97
CA ASN A 132 15.50 1.96 -3.74
C ASN A 132 16.70 1.31 -4.42
N TRP A 133 17.17 1.91 -5.51
CA TRP A 133 18.35 1.46 -6.22
C TRP A 133 19.61 2.04 -5.58
N LEU A 134 20.45 1.20 -4.99
CA LEU A 134 21.73 1.57 -4.39
C LEU A 134 22.82 0.62 -4.86
N ASP A 135 23.95 1.15 -5.26
CA ASP A 135 25.17 0.40 -5.59
C ASP A 135 24.95 -0.81 -6.52
N GLY A 136 24.10 -0.61 -7.53
CA GLY A 136 23.82 -1.63 -8.54
C GLY A 136 22.78 -2.68 -8.14
N GLN A 137 22.04 -2.50 -7.05
CA GLN A 137 21.03 -3.44 -6.57
C GLN A 137 19.80 -2.76 -5.96
N TRP A 138 18.67 -3.47 -5.93
CA TRP A 138 17.46 -3.05 -5.23
C TRP A 138 17.58 -3.39 -3.74
N VAL A 139 17.62 -2.36 -2.89
CA VAL A 139 17.78 -2.49 -1.43
C VAL A 139 16.47 -2.15 -0.73
N VAL A 140 16.12 -2.94 0.29
CA VAL A 140 14.95 -2.70 1.16
C VAL A 140 15.24 -1.54 2.11
N PHE A 141 14.24 -0.67 2.23
CA PHE A 141 14.22 0.45 3.18
C PHE A 141 13.16 0.25 4.25
N THR A 142 13.41 0.82 5.42
CA THR A 142 12.50 0.84 6.57
C THR A 142 12.26 2.27 7.04
N HIS A 143 11.39 2.43 8.07
CA HIS A 143 11.08 3.73 8.67
C HIS A 143 10.58 4.77 7.64
N GLY A 144 9.62 4.35 6.78
CA GLY A 144 9.07 5.21 5.73
C GLY A 144 10.13 5.62 4.70
N GLY A 145 10.95 4.66 4.24
CA GLY A 145 11.94 4.87 3.21
C GLY A 145 13.23 5.61 3.64
N ARG A 146 13.45 5.79 4.95
CA ARG A 146 14.57 6.60 5.45
C ARG A 146 15.83 5.81 5.76
N THR A 147 15.71 4.51 6.06
CA THR A 147 16.82 3.69 6.55
C THR A 147 17.04 2.49 5.65
N PRO A 148 18.16 2.42 4.90
CA PRO A 148 18.53 1.22 4.15
C PRO A 148 18.86 0.09 5.11
N THR A 149 18.48 -1.15 4.74
CA THR A 149 18.65 -2.33 5.61
C THR A 149 19.83 -3.21 5.20
N GLY A 150 20.39 -2.99 4.02
CA GLY A 150 21.36 -3.90 3.41
C GLY A 150 20.75 -5.19 2.83
N ARG A 151 19.46 -5.46 3.04
CA ARG A 151 18.75 -6.61 2.42
C ARG A 151 18.44 -6.31 0.96
N GLN A 152 18.63 -7.28 0.09
CA GLN A 152 18.15 -7.19 -1.29
C GLN A 152 16.62 -7.37 -1.35
N ALA A 153 15.95 -6.50 -2.12
CA ALA A 153 14.49 -6.50 -2.21
C ALA A 153 13.93 -7.81 -2.78
N ILE A 154 14.64 -8.43 -3.74
CA ILE A 154 14.23 -9.70 -4.36
C ILE A 154 14.25 -10.83 -3.34
N ASP A 155 15.34 -10.94 -2.57
CA ASP A 155 15.48 -12.01 -1.59
C ASP A 155 14.49 -11.85 -0.45
N TRP A 156 14.25 -10.60 -0.02
CA TRP A 156 13.25 -10.30 1.00
C TRP A 156 11.83 -10.59 0.54
N ALA A 157 11.48 -10.27 -0.70
CA ALA A 157 10.17 -10.59 -1.26
C ALA A 157 9.90 -12.10 -1.28
N LYS A 158 10.89 -12.91 -1.71
CA LYS A 158 10.81 -14.38 -1.69
C LYS A 158 10.69 -14.94 -0.28
N GLU A 159 11.50 -14.43 0.65
CA GLU A 159 11.45 -14.86 2.06
C GLU A 159 10.08 -14.54 2.67
N ALA A 160 9.55 -13.35 2.42
CA ALA A 160 8.25 -12.95 2.94
C ALA A 160 7.09 -13.78 2.37
N GLU A 161 7.11 -14.13 1.08
CA GLU A 161 6.16 -15.07 0.49
C GLU A 161 6.23 -16.44 1.18
N GLN A 162 7.42 -16.98 1.38
CA GLN A 162 7.62 -18.26 2.08
C GLN A 162 7.14 -18.24 3.53
N ARG A 163 7.18 -17.06 4.18
CA ARG A 163 6.70 -16.84 5.54
C ARG A 163 5.21 -16.55 5.64
N GLY A 164 4.51 -16.53 4.50
CA GLY A 164 3.06 -16.42 4.45
C GLY A 164 2.52 -15.03 4.11
N ALA A 165 3.32 -14.11 3.59
CA ALA A 165 2.75 -12.90 2.99
C ALA A 165 1.82 -13.29 1.82
N GLY A 166 0.61 -12.74 1.81
CA GLY A 166 -0.38 -13.01 0.76
C GLY A 166 -0.37 -12.00 -0.38
N GLU A 167 0.30 -10.85 -0.18
CA GLU A 167 0.39 -9.76 -1.15
C GLU A 167 1.58 -8.86 -0.83
N ILE A 168 2.15 -8.18 -1.83
CA ILE A 168 3.23 -7.20 -1.64
C ILE A 168 2.76 -5.81 -2.06
N LEU A 169 2.80 -4.85 -1.14
CA LEU A 169 2.71 -3.42 -1.44
C LEU A 169 4.12 -2.90 -1.71
N LEU A 170 4.45 -2.78 -2.99
CA LEU A 170 5.80 -2.44 -3.47
C LEU A 170 5.92 -0.95 -3.76
N THR A 171 6.65 -0.21 -2.92
CA THR A 171 6.88 1.21 -3.12
C THR A 171 8.29 1.49 -3.65
N SER A 172 8.38 2.10 -4.84
CA SER A 172 9.64 2.61 -5.34
C SER A 172 9.95 3.98 -4.74
N MET A 173 10.98 4.04 -3.89
CA MET A 173 11.39 5.28 -3.23
C MET A 173 11.94 6.33 -4.21
N ARG A 174 12.56 5.90 -5.31
CA ARG A 174 13.04 6.81 -6.37
C ARG A 174 11.92 7.43 -7.21
N LYS A 175 10.72 6.82 -7.19
CA LYS A 175 9.56 7.27 -7.95
C LYS A 175 8.49 7.94 -7.09
N ASP A 176 8.48 7.70 -5.77
CA ASP A 176 7.44 8.24 -4.89
C ASP A 176 7.38 9.76 -4.92
N GLY A 177 6.18 10.30 -5.15
CA GLY A 177 5.92 11.74 -5.25
C GLY A 177 6.37 12.43 -6.54
N THR A 178 7.05 11.72 -7.48
CA THR A 178 7.63 12.35 -8.69
C THR A 178 6.64 12.55 -9.83
N LYS A 179 5.53 11.80 -9.86
CA LYS A 179 4.56 11.76 -10.97
C LYS A 179 5.19 11.40 -12.34
N SER A 180 6.31 10.66 -12.34
CA SER A 180 7.08 10.31 -13.54
C SER A 180 6.83 8.88 -14.03
N GLY A 181 5.72 8.28 -13.65
CA GLY A 181 5.34 6.90 -13.92
C GLY A 181 5.85 5.93 -12.87
N PHE A 182 5.17 4.77 -12.75
CA PHE A 182 5.56 3.69 -11.85
C PHE A 182 6.95 3.13 -12.20
N ASP A 183 7.57 2.46 -11.25
CA ASP A 183 8.86 1.80 -11.45
C ASP A 183 8.67 0.43 -12.11
N ILE A 184 8.69 0.43 -13.43
CA ILE A 184 8.49 -0.78 -14.25
C ILE A 184 9.59 -1.81 -13.99
N GLU A 185 10.83 -1.36 -13.87
CA GLU A 185 11.99 -2.23 -13.66
C GLU A 185 11.90 -2.96 -12.31
N LEU A 186 11.71 -2.21 -11.22
CA LEU A 186 11.54 -2.79 -9.89
C LEU A 186 10.34 -3.75 -9.84
N THR A 187 9.19 -3.31 -10.36
CA THR A 187 7.97 -4.12 -10.32
C THR A 187 8.13 -5.42 -11.10
N LYS A 188 8.76 -5.36 -12.29
CA LYS A 188 9.02 -6.55 -13.12
C LYS A 188 9.93 -7.56 -12.42
N VAL A 189 10.97 -7.08 -11.74
CA VAL A 189 11.92 -7.95 -11.04
C VAL A 189 11.25 -8.63 -9.84
N ILE A 190 10.46 -7.92 -9.05
CA ILE A 190 9.77 -8.50 -7.89
C ILE A 190 8.64 -9.44 -8.34
N SER A 191 7.81 -9.03 -9.31
CA SER A 191 6.74 -9.87 -9.86
C SER A 191 7.26 -11.15 -10.53
N GLY A 192 8.45 -11.10 -11.13
CA GLY A 192 9.10 -12.29 -11.69
C GLY A 192 9.74 -13.22 -10.64
N ALA A 193 9.90 -12.74 -9.41
CA ALA A 193 10.56 -13.47 -8.33
C ALA A 193 9.59 -14.12 -7.34
N THR A 194 8.30 -13.72 -7.34
CA THR A 194 7.25 -14.17 -6.41
C THR A 194 5.99 -14.57 -7.17
N ASN A 195 5.11 -15.36 -6.54
CA ASN A 195 3.83 -15.81 -7.10
C ASN A 195 2.61 -15.12 -6.47
N ILE A 196 2.83 -14.26 -5.47
CA ILE A 196 1.76 -13.50 -4.80
C ILE A 196 1.51 -12.17 -5.52
N PRO A 197 0.28 -11.62 -5.44
CA PRO A 197 -0.08 -10.37 -6.09
C PRO A 197 0.82 -9.20 -5.69
N ILE A 198 1.09 -8.31 -6.66
CA ILE A 198 1.88 -7.09 -6.46
C ILE A 198 0.98 -5.86 -6.61
N ILE A 199 0.99 -5.01 -5.59
CA ILE A 199 0.45 -3.65 -5.62
C ILE A 199 1.61 -2.69 -5.91
N ALA A 200 1.66 -2.12 -7.12
CA ALA A 200 2.69 -1.14 -7.46
C ALA A 200 2.35 0.23 -6.84
N SER A 201 3.34 0.85 -6.22
CA SER A 201 3.22 2.14 -5.52
C SER A 201 4.40 3.06 -5.83
N GLY A 202 4.11 4.37 -5.91
CA GLY A 202 5.08 5.43 -6.18
C GLY A 202 5.22 5.76 -7.66
N GLY A 203 5.02 7.05 -7.99
CA GLY A 203 5.29 7.61 -9.32
C GLY A 203 4.07 7.85 -10.21
N ALA A 204 2.87 7.41 -9.88
CA ALA A 204 1.68 7.66 -10.67
C ALA A 204 1.46 9.16 -10.92
N GLY A 205 1.31 9.55 -12.18
CA GLY A 205 1.11 10.94 -12.60
C GLY A 205 0.03 11.11 -13.66
N LYS A 206 -0.18 10.12 -14.52
CA LYS A 206 -1.14 10.16 -15.62
C LYS A 206 -1.77 8.79 -15.87
N ILE A 207 -2.85 8.75 -16.65
CA ILE A 207 -3.62 7.52 -16.91
C ILE A 207 -2.78 6.44 -17.60
N GLU A 208 -1.88 6.84 -18.51
CA GLU A 208 -1.01 5.92 -19.24
C GLU A 208 -0.06 5.15 -18.31
N ASP A 209 0.33 5.74 -17.18
CA ASP A 209 1.18 5.06 -16.19
C ASP A 209 0.48 3.82 -15.62
N PHE A 210 -0.85 3.90 -15.40
CA PHE A 210 -1.65 2.76 -14.96
C PHE A 210 -1.76 1.70 -16.06
N ALA A 211 -1.93 2.11 -17.30
CA ALA A 211 -1.98 1.17 -18.43
C ALA A 211 -0.68 0.38 -18.53
N GLU A 212 0.45 1.05 -18.40
CA GLU A 212 1.77 0.41 -18.49
C GLU A 212 2.02 -0.55 -17.34
N ILE A 213 1.77 -0.14 -16.08
CA ILE A 213 2.07 -0.98 -14.92
C ILE A 213 1.16 -2.21 -14.84
N PHE A 214 -0.07 -2.15 -15.34
CA PHE A 214 -1.02 -3.27 -15.31
C PHE A 214 -0.65 -4.44 -16.23
N HIS A 215 0.35 -4.31 -17.09
CA HIS A 215 0.94 -5.45 -17.77
C HIS A 215 1.76 -6.35 -16.82
N ILE A 216 2.16 -5.83 -15.65
CA ILE A 216 3.08 -6.49 -14.73
C ILE A 216 2.46 -6.65 -13.34
N ALA A 217 1.86 -5.60 -12.79
CA ALA A 217 1.26 -5.58 -11.46
C ALA A 217 -0.21 -6.00 -11.45
N ASP A 218 -0.71 -6.47 -10.31
CA ASP A 218 -2.11 -6.87 -10.09
C ASP A 218 -2.97 -5.71 -9.58
N ALA A 219 -2.32 -4.72 -8.96
CA ALA A 219 -2.95 -3.51 -8.51
C ALA A 219 -1.99 -2.32 -8.64
N ALA A 220 -2.56 -1.13 -8.71
CA ALA A 220 -1.84 0.13 -8.71
C ALA A 220 -2.37 1.04 -7.62
N LEU A 221 -1.47 1.51 -6.76
CA LEU A 221 -1.76 2.40 -5.65
C LEU A 221 -1.27 3.81 -5.98
N ALA A 222 -2.12 4.80 -5.72
CA ALA A 222 -1.79 6.20 -5.85
C ALA A 222 -2.48 7.05 -4.77
N ALA A 223 -1.92 8.22 -4.48
CA ALA A 223 -2.42 9.13 -3.46
C ALA A 223 -2.71 10.53 -4.03
N SER A 224 -1.67 11.33 -4.31
CA SER A 224 -1.80 12.75 -4.63
C SER A 224 -2.72 13.05 -5.81
N ILE A 225 -2.64 12.26 -6.88
CA ILE A 225 -3.47 12.46 -8.09
C ILE A 225 -4.97 12.28 -7.81
N PHE A 226 -5.33 11.45 -6.83
CA PHE A 226 -6.70 11.27 -6.37
C PHE A 226 -7.09 12.34 -5.36
N HIS A 227 -6.25 12.63 -4.36
CA HIS A 227 -6.53 13.62 -3.32
C HIS A 227 -6.75 15.03 -3.89
N PHE A 228 -6.01 15.39 -4.93
CA PHE A 228 -6.12 16.71 -5.55
C PHE A 228 -7.05 16.72 -6.78
N GLY A 229 -7.76 15.62 -7.05
CA GLY A 229 -8.73 15.53 -8.13
C GLY A 229 -8.13 15.63 -9.53
N GLU A 230 -6.83 15.34 -9.68
CA GLU A 230 -6.13 15.43 -10.98
C GLU A 230 -6.60 14.34 -11.94
N ILE A 231 -6.93 13.16 -11.41
CA ILE A 231 -7.46 12.02 -12.17
C ILE A 231 -8.65 11.44 -11.39
N PRO A 232 -9.89 11.62 -11.86
CA PRO A 232 -11.07 10.96 -11.29
C PRO A 232 -11.02 9.44 -11.52
N ILE A 233 -11.28 8.64 -10.47
CA ILE A 233 -11.27 7.17 -10.56
C ILE A 233 -12.21 6.63 -11.65
N PRO A 234 -13.44 7.14 -11.83
CA PRO A 234 -14.31 6.68 -12.90
C PRO A 234 -13.73 6.89 -14.30
N GLU A 235 -13.11 8.05 -14.55
CA GLU A 235 -12.45 8.37 -15.83
C GLU A 235 -11.26 7.44 -16.09
N LEU A 236 -10.40 7.24 -15.07
CA LEU A 236 -9.28 6.30 -15.14
C LEU A 236 -9.76 4.90 -15.53
N LYS A 237 -10.76 4.37 -14.82
CA LYS A 237 -11.31 3.03 -15.10
C LYS A 237 -11.93 2.95 -16.50
N GLN A 238 -12.66 3.97 -16.93
CA GLN A 238 -13.27 4.01 -18.25
C GLN A 238 -12.18 3.97 -19.35
N THR A 239 -11.15 4.80 -19.23
CA THR A 239 -10.04 4.84 -20.18
C THR A 239 -9.30 3.51 -20.26
N LEU A 240 -8.98 2.91 -19.12
CA LEU A 240 -8.32 1.59 -19.08
C LEU A 240 -9.17 0.48 -19.72
N ARG A 241 -10.50 0.51 -19.55
CA ARG A 241 -11.40 -0.44 -20.22
C ARG A 241 -11.41 -0.26 -21.73
N THR A 242 -11.33 0.98 -22.25
CA THR A 242 -11.22 1.22 -23.72
C THR A 242 -9.92 0.66 -24.28
N GLN A 243 -8.86 0.62 -23.46
CA GLN A 243 -7.57 0.00 -23.81
C GLN A 243 -7.56 -1.53 -23.58
N LYS A 244 -8.73 -2.15 -23.32
CA LYS A 244 -8.91 -3.59 -23.09
C LYS A 244 -8.17 -4.16 -21.87
N ILE A 245 -7.85 -3.30 -20.90
CA ILE A 245 -7.32 -3.73 -19.60
C ILE A 245 -8.50 -4.17 -18.73
N ALA A 246 -8.43 -5.40 -18.21
CA ALA A 246 -9.48 -5.97 -17.37
C ALA A 246 -9.46 -5.32 -15.97
N ILE A 247 -10.21 -4.25 -15.77
CA ILE A 247 -10.36 -3.53 -14.50
C ILE A 247 -11.58 -4.05 -13.74
N ARG A 248 -11.44 -4.18 -12.41
CA ARG A 248 -12.52 -4.56 -11.49
C ARG A 248 -13.69 -3.57 -11.48
#